data_7928daab436bed12de86998d1eb36cca
#
_entry.id   7928daab436bed12de86998d1eb36cca
#
_cell.length_a   1.000
_cell.length_b   1.000
_cell.length_c   1.000
_cell.angle_alpha   90.00
_cell.angle_beta   90.00
_cell.angle_gamma   90.00
#
_symmetry.space_group_name_H-M   'P 1'
#
loop_
_entity.id
_entity.type
_entity.pdbx_description
1 polymer ?
#
loop_
_entity_poly.entity_id
_entity_poly.type
_entity_poly.pdbx_seq_one_letter_code
_entity_poly.pdbx_strand_id
1 'polypeptide(L)'
;MDNTIVLFTLSFLLVSSNGIMSQQNYSGNSVLSCSNNDAEGPSSDFLYTCNGFQKSCLTFLIFKSQTPHNTIATISNLTSSNPEDLARFNNATHSTLFRTGKEVIVPLNCSCPTREHDDDYDEYYQAQTTYILPKDPTYFTTANDAFQGLTTCDSLQRYNPYGVLDLHPGMVLHVPLICACPTARQAGSGTKYLLTYSVNWGDNVSNIATQFHVNASSMVDANGLSSENEMLYPFTIVLIPLTSEPNSTITKVQNGQPPSPTTLYTVRKDKTKTKRKRIIVALTSSASFLFFLFVVLSLVFVRRKRLEIFFRGDRRGRTKQVFSE
;
A
#
# COMPACT_ATOMS: atom_id res chain seq x y z
N MET A 1 21.09 42.51 -2.43
CA MET A 1 20.08 41.43 -2.43
C MET A 1 20.35 40.62 -1.17
N ASP A 2 19.49 40.80 -0.20
CA ASP A 2 19.76 40.48 1.20
C ASP A 2 19.84 38.98 1.47
N ASN A 3 20.89 38.57 2.17
CA ASN A 3 21.10 37.21 2.69
C ASN A 3 19.91 36.69 3.52
N THR A 4 19.06 37.55 3.98
CA THR A 4 17.83 37.25 4.73
C THR A 4 16.78 36.56 3.87
N ILE A 5 16.63 36.89 2.59
CA ILE A 5 15.64 36.24 1.69
C ILE A 5 16.07 34.83 1.33
N VAL A 6 17.38 34.60 1.19
CA VAL A 6 17.92 33.26 0.89
C VAL A 6 17.78 32.31 2.08
N LEU A 7 17.96 32.82 3.30
CA LEU A 7 17.77 32.05 4.53
C LEU A 7 16.29 31.68 4.78
N PHE A 8 15.34 32.58 4.45
CA PHE A 8 13.91 32.28 4.59
C PHE A 8 13.42 31.26 3.56
N THR A 9 13.91 31.31 2.33
CA THR A 9 13.56 30.31 1.29
C THR A 9 14.19 28.95 1.58
N LEU A 10 15.40 28.88 2.13
CA LEU A 10 16.02 27.60 2.56
C LEU A 10 15.30 27.00 3.78
N SER A 11 14.86 27.84 4.74
CA SER A 11 14.10 27.38 5.91
C SER A 11 12.72 26.82 5.53
N PHE A 12 12.07 27.38 4.51
CA PHE A 12 10.77 26.90 4.02
C PHE A 12 10.87 25.58 3.25
N LEU A 13 12.01 25.30 2.60
CA LEU A 13 12.26 24.05 1.90
C LEU A 13 12.61 22.88 2.84
N LEU A 14 13.08 23.17 4.07
CA LEU A 14 13.40 22.14 5.07
C LEU A 14 12.20 21.69 5.91
N VAL A 15 11.07 22.42 5.89
CA VAL A 15 9.86 22.07 6.66
C VAL A 15 8.90 21.17 5.89
N SER A 16 9.10 20.97 4.59
CA SER A 16 8.16 20.22 3.74
C SER A 16 8.48 18.75 3.53
N SER A 17 9.38 18.13 4.30
CA SER A 17 9.75 16.73 4.13
C SER A 17 9.37 15.80 5.30
N ASN A 18 8.41 16.17 6.14
CA ASN A 18 7.74 15.21 7.00
C ASN A 18 6.59 14.55 6.23
N GLY A 19 6.92 13.96 5.08
CA GLY A 19 6.03 13.04 4.42
C GLY A 19 5.67 11.93 5.41
N ILE A 20 4.39 11.79 5.67
CA ILE A 20 3.83 10.67 6.42
C ILE A 20 4.16 9.43 5.58
N MET A 21 5.28 8.77 5.91
CA MET A 21 5.65 7.49 5.33
C MET A 21 4.75 6.44 5.98
N SER A 22 3.49 6.35 5.56
CA SER A 22 2.73 5.11 5.71
C SER A 22 3.44 4.05 4.88
N GLN A 23 3.52 2.82 5.37
CA GLN A 23 4.17 1.73 4.63
C GLN A 23 3.54 1.55 3.25
N GLN A 24 2.25 1.82 3.13
CA GLN A 24 1.49 1.80 1.89
C GLN A 24 0.11 2.40 2.14
N ASN A 25 -0.41 3.15 1.18
CA ASN A 25 -1.79 3.57 1.23
C ASN A 25 -2.70 2.37 0.96
N TYR A 26 -3.75 2.23 1.77
CA TYR A 26 -4.77 1.21 1.55
C TYR A 26 -5.34 1.34 0.13
N SER A 27 -5.30 0.26 -0.61
CA SER A 27 -5.95 0.16 -1.92
C SER A 27 -7.30 -0.53 -1.76
N GLY A 28 -8.36 0.13 -2.19
CA GLY A 28 -9.70 -0.47 -2.27
C GLY A 28 -9.86 -1.48 -3.41
N ASN A 29 -8.79 -1.75 -4.17
CA ASN A 29 -8.80 -2.74 -5.22
C ASN A 29 -8.71 -4.15 -4.64
N SER A 30 -9.44 -5.07 -5.24
CA SER A 30 -9.41 -6.47 -4.82
C SER A 30 -8.04 -7.08 -5.14
N VAL A 31 -7.38 -7.66 -4.15
CA VAL A 31 -6.15 -8.46 -4.32
C VAL A 31 -6.37 -9.71 -5.20
N LEU A 32 -7.61 -10.01 -5.54
CA LEU A 32 -8.01 -11.17 -6.33
C LEU A 32 -8.01 -10.90 -7.85
N SER A 33 -7.88 -9.67 -8.30
CA SER A 33 -7.82 -9.36 -9.73
C SER A 33 -6.48 -9.79 -10.31
N CYS A 34 -6.52 -10.63 -11.36
CA CYS A 34 -5.34 -11.02 -12.15
C CYS A 34 -5.09 -10.07 -13.34
N SER A 35 -5.82 -9.01 -13.47
CA SER A 35 -5.76 -8.07 -14.61
C SER A 35 -5.51 -6.62 -14.16
N ASN A 36 -5.04 -6.42 -12.94
CA ASN A 36 -4.61 -5.10 -12.49
C ASN A 36 -3.29 -4.75 -13.17
N ASN A 37 -3.38 -4.01 -14.26
CA ASN A 37 -2.24 -3.33 -14.85
C ASN A 37 -1.88 -2.10 -13.99
N ASP A 38 -1.60 -2.30 -12.71
CA ASP A 38 -1.09 -1.26 -11.83
C ASP A 38 0.40 -1.00 -12.10
N ALA A 39 0.71 -0.68 -13.36
CA ALA A 39 2.05 -0.30 -13.78
C ALA A 39 2.51 1.04 -13.18
N GLU A 40 1.67 1.74 -12.44
CA GLU A 40 1.92 3.10 -11.97
C GLU A 40 1.89 3.26 -10.43
N GLY A 41 1.75 2.19 -9.66
CA GLY A 41 1.70 2.25 -8.20
C GLY A 41 2.95 1.68 -7.52
N PRO A 42 3.30 2.13 -6.31
CA PRO A 42 4.44 1.63 -5.55
C PRO A 42 4.33 0.15 -5.16
N SER A 43 3.21 -0.50 -5.40
CA SER A 43 3.04 -1.94 -5.29
C SER A 43 1.95 -2.43 -6.23
N SER A 44 2.31 -2.66 -7.47
CA SER A 44 1.43 -3.38 -8.40
C SER A 44 0.96 -4.73 -7.84
N ASP A 45 1.69 -5.28 -6.86
CA ASP A 45 1.45 -6.59 -6.26
C ASP A 45 0.80 -6.52 -4.88
N PHE A 46 0.40 -5.35 -4.40
CA PHE A 46 -0.15 -5.14 -3.05
C PHE A 46 0.79 -5.63 -1.92
N LEU A 47 2.08 -5.71 -2.20
CA LEU A 47 3.11 -6.02 -1.21
C LEU A 47 3.55 -4.74 -0.51
N TYR A 48 4.00 -4.87 0.73
CA TYR A 48 4.44 -3.73 1.52
C TYR A 48 5.93 -3.44 1.30
N THR A 49 6.25 -2.20 0.97
CA THR A 49 7.62 -1.75 0.76
C THR A 49 8.48 -1.93 2.01
N CYS A 50 9.70 -2.37 1.82
CA CYS A 50 10.70 -2.48 2.89
C CYS A 50 10.98 -1.09 3.48
N ASN A 51 10.89 -0.97 4.81
CA ASN A 51 10.98 0.33 5.49
C ASN A 51 12.40 0.74 5.90
N GLY A 52 13.42 -0.08 5.60
CA GLY A 52 14.82 0.17 5.96
C GLY A 52 15.14 0.07 7.46
N PHE A 53 14.14 -0.04 8.33
CA PHE A 53 14.31 -0.13 9.78
C PHE A 53 14.56 -1.57 10.24
N GLN A 54 13.81 -2.52 9.72
CA GLN A 54 13.97 -3.94 10.01
C GLN A 54 14.05 -4.75 8.72
N LYS A 55 15.11 -5.55 8.56
CA LYS A 55 15.25 -6.46 7.41
C LYS A 55 14.34 -7.69 7.55
N SER A 56 14.04 -8.11 8.77
CA SER A 56 13.12 -9.20 9.06
C SER A 56 12.47 -9.02 10.43
N CYS A 57 11.28 -9.60 10.61
CA CYS A 57 10.54 -9.57 11.87
C CYS A 57 9.59 -10.74 11.97
N LEU A 58 9.23 -11.09 13.22
CA LEU A 58 8.07 -11.93 13.46
C LEU A 58 6.80 -11.10 13.16
N THR A 59 5.94 -11.65 12.34
CA THR A 59 4.63 -11.09 11.99
C THR A 59 3.56 -12.18 12.08
N PHE A 60 2.31 -11.78 11.88
CA PHE A 60 1.18 -12.70 11.93
C PHE A 60 0.26 -12.48 10.73
N LEU A 61 -0.48 -13.51 10.34
CA LEU A 61 -1.62 -13.36 9.47
C LEU A 61 -2.83 -14.16 10.03
N ILE A 62 -4.02 -13.77 9.62
CA ILE A 62 -5.23 -14.53 9.87
C ILE A 62 -5.55 -15.38 8.66
N PHE A 63 -5.52 -16.71 8.87
CA PHE A 63 -6.00 -17.68 7.90
C PHE A 63 -7.37 -18.21 8.34
N LYS A 64 -8.33 -18.29 7.42
CA LYS A 64 -9.65 -18.88 7.70
C LYS A 64 -9.62 -20.35 7.36
N SER A 65 -9.76 -21.19 8.37
CA SER A 65 -9.76 -22.64 8.22
C SER A 65 -10.79 -23.10 7.19
N GLN A 66 -10.36 -23.91 6.25
CA GLN A 66 -11.18 -24.52 5.20
C GLN A 66 -10.57 -25.84 4.74
N THR A 67 -11.39 -26.76 4.27
CA THR A 67 -10.90 -28.02 3.68
C THR A 67 -10.13 -27.77 2.38
N PRO A 68 -8.93 -28.35 2.19
CA PRO A 68 -8.24 -29.33 3.07
C PRO A 68 -7.35 -28.69 4.17
N HIS A 69 -7.28 -27.37 4.27
CA HIS A 69 -6.39 -26.63 5.18
C HIS A 69 -7.15 -26.27 6.48
N ASN A 70 -7.40 -27.28 7.32
CA ASN A 70 -8.18 -27.13 8.55
C ASN A 70 -7.58 -27.85 9.77
N THR A 71 -6.30 -28.20 9.71
CA THR A 71 -5.52 -28.73 10.83
C THR A 71 -4.23 -27.94 10.99
N ILE A 72 -3.58 -28.07 12.15
CA ILE A 72 -2.25 -27.47 12.38
C ILE A 72 -1.28 -27.88 11.28
N ALA A 73 -1.20 -29.17 10.96
CA ALA A 73 -0.26 -29.68 9.96
C ALA A 73 -0.52 -29.12 8.56
N THR A 74 -1.80 -29.11 8.11
CA THR A 74 -2.14 -28.66 6.76
C THR A 74 -2.01 -27.14 6.58
N ILE A 75 -2.31 -26.35 7.62
CA ILE A 75 -2.12 -24.90 7.60
C ILE A 75 -0.62 -24.57 7.68
N SER A 76 0.12 -25.24 8.56
CA SER A 76 1.57 -25.07 8.67
C SER A 76 2.29 -25.36 7.35
N ASN A 77 1.93 -26.45 6.68
CA ASN A 77 2.49 -26.81 5.37
C ASN A 77 2.13 -25.77 4.29
N LEU A 78 0.88 -25.25 4.29
CA LEU A 78 0.45 -24.24 3.32
C LEU A 78 1.21 -22.93 3.47
N THR A 79 1.52 -22.55 4.71
CA THR A 79 2.09 -21.22 5.03
C THR A 79 3.58 -21.27 5.35
N SER A 80 4.20 -22.46 5.33
CA SER A 80 5.58 -22.69 5.80
C SER A 80 5.86 -22.17 7.21
N SER A 81 4.81 -22.17 8.07
CA SER A 81 4.92 -21.76 9.47
C SER A 81 5.36 -22.92 10.37
N ASN A 82 5.95 -22.59 11.52
CA ASN A 82 6.30 -23.60 12.51
C ASN A 82 5.02 -24.18 13.16
N PRO A 83 4.79 -25.50 13.15
CA PRO A 83 3.56 -26.11 13.68
C PRO A 83 3.39 -25.98 15.19
N GLU A 84 4.48 -25.96 15.98
CA GLU A 84 4.45 -25.78 17.41
C GLU A 84 4.00 -24.36 17.78
N ASP A 85 4.55 -23.35 17.10
CA ASP A 85 4.13 -21.96 17.27
C ASP A 85 2.69 -21.76 16.80
N LEU A 86 2.32 -22.33 15.67
CA LEU A 86 0.94 -22.27 15.18
C LEU A 86 -0.04 -22.86 16.20
N ALA A 87 0.30 -24.01 16.80
CA ALA A 87 -0.50 -24.63 17.87
C ALA A 87 -0.57 -23.72 19.12
N ARG A 88 0.56 -23.17 19.55
CA ARG A 88 0.67 -22.28 20.71
C ARG A 88 -0.21 -21.03 20.59
N PHE A 89 -0.12 -20.29 19.47
CA PHE A 89 -0.89 -19.06 19.27
C PHE A 89 -2.40 -19.32 19.19
N ASN A 90 -2.81 -20.49 18.77
CA ASN A 90 -4.21 -20.85 18.61
C ASN A 90 -4.79 -21.67 19.79
N ASN A 91 -4.01 -21.90 20.84
CA ASN A 91 -4.39 -22.77 21.97
C ASN A 91 -4.93 -24.11 21.46
N ALA A 92 -4.21 -24.73 20.54
CA ALA A 92 -4.59 -25.93 19.82
C ALA A 92 -3.53 -27.03 19.99
N THR A 93 -3.90 -28.26 19.68
CA THR A 93 -2.99 -29.40 19.59
C THR A 93 -2.78 -29.82 18.14
N HIS A 94 -1.77 -30.62 17.87
CA HIS A 94 -1.51 -31.12 16.51
C HIS A 94 -2.71 -31.88 15.91
N SER A 95 -3.57 -32.51 16.75
CA SER A 95 -4.78 -33.21 16.33
C SER A 95 -6.01 -32.33 16.20
N THR A 96 -5.90 -31.02 16.51
CA THR A 96 -7.04 -30.10 16.45
C THR A 96 -7.54 -29.96 15.02
N LEU A 97 -8.83 -30.23 14.81
CA LEU A 97 -9.56 -29.97 13.56
C LEU A 97 -10.34 -28.66 13.73
N PHE A 98 -9.95 -27.63 13.00
CA PHE A 98 -10.64 -26.37 13.01
C PHE A 98 -11.93 -26.42 12.19
N ARG A 99 -12.98 -25.79 12.68
CA ARG A 99 -14.24 -25.63 11.93
C ARG A 99 -14.00 -24.69 10.73
N THR A 100 -14.66 -24.96 9.61
CA THR A 100 -14.64 -24.07 8.46
C THR A 100 -15.01 -22.64 8.86
N GLY A 101 -14.25 -21.66 8.39
CA GLY A 101 -14.39 -20.26 8.74
C GLY A 101 -13.79 -19.86 10.11
N LYS A 102 -13.17 -20.79 10.86
CA LYS A 102 -12.43 -20.42 12.07
C LYS A 102 -11.17 -19.62 11.67
N GLU A 103 -11.03 -18.45 12.23
CA GLU A 103 -9.81 -17.66 12.11
C GLU A 103 -8.68 -18.34 12.88
N VAL A 104 -7.55 -18.54 12.22
CA VAL A 104 -6.34 -19.16 12.75
C VAL A 104 -5.21 -18.16 12.64
N ILE A 105 -4.54 -17.89 13.76
CA ILE A 105 -3.36 -17.02 13.81
C ILE A 105 -2.16 -17.78 13.30
N VAL A 106 -1.55 -17.33 12.22
CA VAL A 106 -0.37 -17.95 11.63
C VAL A 106 0.84 -17.05 11.86
N PRO A 107 1.82 -17.50 12.66
CA PRO A 107 3.08 -16.79 12.83
C PRO A 107 3.96 -16.98 11.59
N LEU A 108 4.58 -15.90 11.12
CA LEU A 108 5.46 -15.89 9.95
C LEU A 108 6.73 -15.09 10.24
N ASN A 109 7.83 -15.50 9.63
CA ASN A 109 9.02 -14.66 9.52
C ASN A 109 8.91 -13.83 8.24
N CYS A 110 8.59 -12.56 8.39
CA CYS A 110 8.52 -11.60 7.31
C CYS A 110 9.90 -11.05 7.03
N SER A 111 10.34 -11.06 5.80
CA SER A 111 11.66 -10.59 5.42
C SER A 111 11.64 -9.72 4.17
N CYS A 112 12.61 -8.84 4.09
CA CYS A 112 12.93 -8.05 2.92
C CYS A 112 14.06 -8.79 2.19
N PRO A 113 13.80 -9.51 1.10
CA PRO A 113 14.85 -10.24 0.39
C PRO A 113 15.83 -9.26 -0.22
N THR A 114 17.11 -9.54 -0.06
CA THR A 114 18.19 -8.87 -0.80
C THR A 114 18.58 -9.76 -1.96
N ARG A 115 18.29 -9.38 -3.19
CA ARG A 115 18.85 -10.05 -4.37
C ARG A 115 20.07 -9.30 -4.87
N GLU A 116 21.04 -10.05 -5.38
CA GLU A 116 22.31 -9.53 -5.91
C GLU A 116 22.22 -9.03 -7.37
N HIS A 117 21.02 -8.94 -7.96
CA HIS A 117 20.82 -8.51 -9.33
C HIS A 117 19.86 -7.31 -9.44
N ASP A 118 20.20 -6.43 -10.37
CA ASP A 118 19.71 -5.08 -10.70
C ASP A 118 18.23 -4.96 -11.09
N ASP A 119 17.36 -5.88 -10.72
CA ASP A 119 15.94 -5.78 -11.02
C ASP A 119 15.19 -5.10 -9.87
N ASP A 120 14.47 -4.03 -10.17
CA ASP A 120 13.74 -3.05 -9.35
C ASP A 120 12.66 -3.66 -8.39
N TYR A 121 12.65 -5.00 -8.19
CA TYR A 121 11.57 -5.75 -7.53
C TYR A 121 11.86 -6.18 -6.10
N ASP A 122 13.02 -5.85 -5.54
CA ASP A 122 13.52 -6.45 -4.30
C ASP A 122 13.21 -5.67 -3.02
N GLU A 123 12.32 -4.67 -3.09
CA GLU A 123 12.07 -3.79 -1.96
C GLU A 123 10.77 -4.09 -1.20
N TYR A 124 10.19 -5.30 -1.36
CA TYR A 124 8.93 -5.64 -0.70
C TYR A 124 9.09 -6.70 0.37
N TYR A 125 8.42 -6.48 1.51
CA TYR A 125 8.30 -7.48 2.56
C TYR A 125 7.48 -8.68 2.11
N GLN A 126 7.95 -9.88 2.43
CA GLN A 126 7.26 -11.12 2.14
C GLN A 126 7.69 -12.26 3.06
N ALA A 127 6.80 -13.23 3.25
CA ALA A 127 7.13 -14.55 3.75
C ALA A 127 6.95 -15.56 2.63
N GLN A 128 7.94 -16.42 2.42
CA GLN A 128 7.96 -17.36 1.29
C GLN A 128 7.36 -18.70 1.70
N THR A 129 6.48 -19.24 0.87
CA THR A 129 6.02 -20.61 0.94
C THR A 129 5.97 -21.23 -0.45
N THR A 130 5.66 -22.53 -0.53
CA THR A 130 5.46 -23.26 -1.77
C THR A 130 4.08 -23.90 -1.79
N TYR A 131 3.50 -24.03 -2.97
CA TYR A 131 2.19 -24.64 -3.15
C TYR A 131 2.18 -25.60 -4.33
N ILE A 132 1.74 -26.84 -4.08
CA ILE A 132 1.56 -27.84 -5.14
C ILE A 132 0.18 -27.66 -5.74
N LEU A 133 0.14 -27.41 -7.04
CA LEU A 133 -1.08 -27.12 -7.76
C LEU A 133 -2.04 -28.34 -7.80
N PRO A 134 -3.32 -28.12 -7.43
CA PRO A 134 -4.34 -29.17 -7.50
C PRO A 134 -4.81 -29.38 -8.95
N LYS A 135 -5.92 -30.11 -9.12
CA LYS A 135 -6.60 -30.27 -10.43
C LYS A 135 -7.17 -28.90 -10.87
N ASP A 136 -7.11 -28.64 -12.20
CA ASP A 136 -7.62 -27.42 -12.85
C ASP A 136 -7.12 -26.09 -12.20
N PRO A 137 -5.79 -25.90 -12.07
CA PRO A 137 -5.22 -24.78 -11.34
C PRO A 137 -5.21 -23.50 -12.18
N THR A 138 -5.40 -22.38 -11.51
CA THR A 138 -5.12 -21.04 -12.05
C THR A 138 -4.41 -20.21 -10.99
N TYR A 139 -3.71 -19.15 -11.39
CA TYR A 139 -3.18 -18.19 -10.42
C TYR A 139 -4.31 -17.56 -9.57
N PHE A 140 -5.47 -17.30 -10.19
CA PHE A 140 -6.64 -16.77 -9.47
C PHE A 140 -7.14 -17.74 -8.40
N THR A 141 -7.39 -19.02 -8.72
CA THR A 141 -7.86 -20.00 -7.73
C THR A 141 -6.83 -20.24 -6.63
N THR A 142 -5.54 -20.17 -6.96
CA THR A 142 -4.48 -20.27 -5.95
C THR A 142 -4.54 -19.07 -4.99
N ALA A 143 -4.57 -17.85 -5.50
CA ALA A 143 -4.63 -16.65 -4.64
C ALA A 143 -5.93 -16.55 -3.84
N ASN A 144 -7.07 -16.85 -4.47
CA ASN A 144 -8.40 -16.69 -3.88
C ASN A 144 -8.78 -17.87 -2.97
N ASP A 145 -8.72 -19.10 -3.50
CA ASP A 145 -9.30 -20.25 -2.82
C ASP A 145 -8.32 -20.87 -1.82
N ALA A 146 -7.04 -21.04 -2.20
CA ALA A 146 -6.05 -21.60 -1.29
C ALA A 146 -5.56 -20.60 -0.26
N PHE A 147 -5.20 -19.38 -0.69
CA PHE A 147 -4.57 -18.36 0.16
C PHE A 147 -5.49 -17.20 0.59
N GLN A 148 -6.74 -17.14 0.13
CA GLN A 148 -7.78 -16.21 0.62
C GLN A 148 -7.38 -14.72 0.53
N GLY A 149 -6.61 -14.35 -0.49
CA GLY A 149 -6.07 -13.01 -0.66
C GLY A 149 -4.80 -12.71 0.14
N LEU A 150 -4.24 -13.69 0.87
CA LEU A 150 -2.96 -13.55 1.59
C LEU A 150 -1.73 -13.56 0.65
N THR A 151 -1.92 -13.78 -0.62
CA THR A 151 -1.06 -13.51 -1.75
C THR A 151 -1.90 -12.96 -2.89
N THR A 152 -1.30 -12.32 -3.88
CA THR A 152 -2.03 -11.79 -5.04
C THR A 152 -1.80 -12.64 -6.29
N CYS A 153 -2.75 -12.56 -7.23
CA CYS A 153 -2.58 -13.19 -8.52
C CYS A 153 -1.36 -12.64 -9.27
N ASP A 154 -1.15 -11.34 -9.22
CA ASP A 154 -0.01 -10.67 -9.87
C ASP A 154 1.32 -11.09 -9.24
N SER A 155 1.41 -11.15 -7.91
CA SER A 155 2.59 -11.66 -7.22
C SER A 155 2.91 -13.09 -7.64
N LEU A 156 1.88 -13.97 -7.70
CA LEU A 156 2.09 -15.35 -8.13
C LEU A 156 2.63 -15.45 -9.57
N GLN A 157 2.11 -14.64 -10.50
CA GLN A 157 2.59 -14.61 -11.88
C GLN A 157 4.04 -14.11 -11.96
N ARG A 158 4.39 -13.12 -11.15
CA ARG A 158 5.72 -12.51 -11.15
C ARG A 158 6.80 -13.41 -10.55
N TYR A 159 6.44 -14.13 -9.48
CA TYR A 159 7.38 -15.04 -8.78
C TYR A 159 7.50 -16.41 -9.41
N ASN A 160 6.75 -16.70 -10.48
CA ASN A 160 6.76 -18.00 -11.16
C ASN A 160 6.95 -17.83 -12.68
N PRO A 161 7.83 -18.64 -13.30
CA PRO A 161 8.15 -18.50 -14.71
C PRO A 161 7.09 -19.06 -15.67
N TYR A 162 5.93 -19.46 -15.15
CA TYR A 162 4.90 -20.15 -15.91
C TYR A 162 3.88 -19.20 -16.50
N GLY A 163 3.52 -19.37 -17.77
CA GLY A 163 2.42 -18.66 -18.39
C GLY A 163 1.07 -19.02 -17.74
N VAL A 164 0.09 -18.12 -17.86
CA VAL A 164 -1.24 -18.31 -17.24
C VAL A 164 -1.94 -19.59 -17.72
N LEU A 165 -1.66 -20.01 -18.96
CA LEU A 165 -2.24 -21.21 -19.59
C LEU A 165 -1.36 -22.47 -19.42
N ASP A 166 -0.18 -22.32 -18.82
CA ASP A 166 0.80 -23.42 -18.71
C ASP A 166 0.78 -24.09 -17.33
N LEU A 167 -0.18 -23.73 -16.49
CA LEU A 167 -0.32 -24.31 -15.16
C LEU A 167 -0.96 -25.70 -15.23
N HIS A 168 -0.26 -26.69 -14.63
CA HIS A 168 -0.72 -28.10 -14.62
C HIS A 168 -0.72 -28.64 -13.18
N PRO A 169 -1.59 -29.63 -12.87
CA PRO A 169 -1.60 -30.30 -11.58
C PRO A 169 -0.22 -30.89 -11.25
N GLY A 170 0.18 -30.76 -9.98
CA GLY A 170 1.47 -31.24 -9.46
C GLY A 170 2.64 -30.28 -9.65
N MET A 171 2.51 -29.18 -10.37
CA MET A 171 3.53 -28.14 -10.43
C MET A 171 3.64 -27.45 -9.08
N VAL A 172 4.84 -26.99 -8.75
CA VAL A 172 5.12 -26.25 -7.51
C VAL A 172 5.23 -24.76 -7.82
N LEU A 173 4.42 -23.96 -7.16
CA LEU A 173 4.52 -22.50 -7.20
C LEU A 173 5.29 -21.99 -5.98
N HIS A 174 6.09 -20.95 -6.19
CA HIS A 174 6.61 -20.08 -5.15
C HIS A 174 5.52 -19.05 -4.80
N VAL A 175 5.19 -18.96 -3.54
CA VAL A 175 4.08 -18.11 -3.06
C VAL A 175 4.61 -17.07 -2.07
N PRO A 176 4.70 -15.79 -2.46
CA PRO A 176 4.98 -14.71 -1.53
C PRO A 176 3.72 -14.38 -0.73
N LEU A 177 3.75 -14.60 0.58
CA LEU A 177 2.67 -14.19 1.49
C LEU A 177 2.85 -12.73 1.88
N ILE A 178 1.74 -11.99 1.88
CA ILE A 178 1.71 -10.57 2.22
C ILE A 178 1.96 -10.40 3.71
N CYS A 179 3.02 -9.68 4.04
CA CYS A 179 3.37 -9.31 5.41
C CYS A 179 4.13 -7.99 5.46
N ALA A 180 4.27 -7.42 6.65
CA ALA A 180 5.07 -6.21 6.86
C ALA A 180 5.74 -6.21 8.23
N CYS A 181 6.85 -5.48 8.34
CA CYS A 181 7.49 -5.19 9.62
C CYS A 181 7.14 -3.78 10.09
N PRO A 182 7.04 -3.55 11.43
CA PRO A 182 6.79 -2.21 11.96
C PRO A 182 7.84 -1.20 11.49
N THR A 183 7.38 0.00 11.13
CA THR A 183 8.27 1.13 10.87
C THR A 183 8.88 1.65 12.17
N ALA A 184 9.95 2.46 12.10
CA ALA A 184 10.54 3.11 13.27
C ALA A 184 9.50 3.94 14.05
N ARG A 185 8.58 4.63 13.35
CA ARG A 185 7.49 5.39 13.94
C ARG A 185 6.49 4.50 14.68
N GLN A 186 6.05 3.40 14.07
CA GLN A 186 5.14 2.44 14.68
C GLN A 186 5.78 1.78 15.91
N ALA A 187 7.05 1.38 15.82
CA ALA A 187 7.80 0.85 16.95
C ALA A 187 7.93 1.87 18.09
N GLY A 188 8.23 3.14 17.77
CA GLY A 188 8.27 4.24 18.74
C GLY A 188 6.94 4.52 19.43
N SER A 189 5.80 4.22 18.79
CA SER A 189 4.46 4.31 19.39
C SER A 189 4.00 3.02 20.08
N GLY A 190 4.88 2.00 20.21
CA GLY A 190 4.62 0.78 20.96
C GLY A 190 4.15 -0.42 20.12
N THR A 191 4.06 -0.30 18.81
CA THR A 191 3.76 -1.44 17.93
C THR A 191 4.94 -2.40 17.91
N LYS A 192 4.70 -3.65 18.28
CA LYS A 192 5.71 -4.71 18.26
C LYS A 192 5.58 -5.63 17.07
N TYR A 193 4.35 -5.88 16.63
CA TYR A 193 4.03 -6.78 15.53
C TYR A 193 3.01 -6.14 14.58
N LEU A 194 3.05 -6.54 13.33
CA LEU A 194 1.96 -6.29 12.39
C LEU A 194 1.24 -7.61 12.09
N LEU A 195 -0.08 -7.55 11.97
CA LEU A 195 -0.89 -8.69 11.62
C LEU A 195 -1.62 -8.41 10.31
N THR A 196 -1.46 -9.27 9.33
CA THR A 196 -2.13 -9.20 8.02
C THR A 196 -3.53 -9.80 8.14
N TYR A 197 -4.55 -9.02 7.78
CA TYR A 197 -5.95 -9.42 7.87
C TYR A 197 -6.68 -9.18 6.55
N SER A 198 -7.32 -10.21 6.02
CA SER A 198 -8.20 -10.10 4.85
C SER A 198 -9.59 -9.66 5.29
N VAL A 199 -10.02 -8.48 4.84
CA VAL A 199 -11.29 -7.84 5.20
C VAL A 199 -12.47 -8.68 4.72
N ASN A 200 -13.48 -8.86 5.58
CA ASN A 200 -14.69 -9.61 5.30
C ASN A 200 -15.87 -8.68 5.02
N TRP A 201 -16.96 -9.26 4.54
CA TRP A 201 -18.22 -8.56 4.46
C TRP A 201 -18.68 -8.07 5.84
N GLY A 202 -19.01 -6.78 5.92
CA GLY A 202 -19.45 -6.13 7.16
C GLY A 202 -18.35 -5.69 8.10
N ASP A 203 -17.09 -5.95 7.78
CA ASP A 203 -15.96 -5.41 8.54
C ASP A 203 -15.81 -3.90 8.30
N ASN A 204 -15.43 -3.21 9.36
CA ASN A 204 -15.03 -1.81 9.34
C ASN A 204 -13.89 -1.58 10.34
N VAL A 205 -13.22 -0.45 10.25
CA VAL A 205 -12.06 -0.13 11.10
C VAL A 205 -12.36 -0.32 12.59
N SER A 206 -13.50 0.19 13.06
CA SER A 206 -13.88 0.12 14.47
C SER A 206 -14.09 -1.31 14.96
N ASN A 207 -14.78 -2.15 14.17
CA ASN A 207 -15.05 -3.54 14.53
C ASN A 207 -13.77 -4.38 14.55
N ILE A 208 -12.89 -4.19 13.55
CA ILE A 208 -11.59 -4.85 13.50
C ILE A 208 -10.72 -4.40 14.67
N ALA A 209 -10.61 -3.09 14.91
CA ALA A 209 -9.84 -2.55 16.02
C ALA A 209 -10.30 -3.10 17.38
N THR A 210 -11.63 -3.21 17.57
CA THR A 210 -12.21 -3.81 18.80
C THR A 210 -11.86 -5.30 18.91
N GLN A 211 -11.99 -6.06 17.82
CA GLN A 211 -11.67 -7.50 17.80
C GLN A 211 -10.22 -7.77 18.20
N PHE A 212 -9.29 -6.97 17.66
CA PHE A 212 -7.86 -7.16 17.86
C PHE A 212 -7.30 -6.37 19.05
N HIS A 213 -8.15 -5.67 19.81
CA HIS A 213 -7.77 -4.84 20.96
C HIS A 213 -6.72 -3.79 20.63
N VAL A 214 -6.84 -3.15 19.47
CA VAL A 214 -5.96 -2.08 19.02
C VAL A 214 -6.71 -0.75 18.93
N ASN A 215 -5.96 0.35 18.92
CA ASN A 215 -6.56 1.66 18.72
C ASN A 215 -6.94 1.84 17.23
N ALA A 216 -8.17 2.28 16.96
CA ALA A 216 -8.66 2.52 15.61
C ALA A 216 -7.79 3.54 14.84
N SER A 217 -7.31 4.60 15.52
CA SER A 217 -6.41 5.58 14.87
C SER A 217 -5.07 4.96 14.48
N SER A 218 -4.51 4.05 15.28
CA SER A 218 -3.28 3.34 14.93
C SER A 218 -3.48 2.43 13.71
N MET A 219 -4.68 1.84 13.57
CA MET A 219 -5.03 1.04 12.40
C MET A 219 -5.21 1.92 11.15
N VAL A 220 -5.86 3.08 11.27
CA VAL A 220 -5.98 4.09 10.22
C VAL A 220 -4.60 4.52 9.73
N ASP A 221 -3.71 4.88 10.65
CA ASP A 221 -2.34 5.31 10.36
C ASP A 221 -1.51 4.20 9.69
N ALA A 222 -1.63 2.95 10.17
CA ALA A 222 -0.86 1.82 9.63
C ALA A 222 -1.21 1.51 8.16
N ASN A 223 -2.46 1.82 7.77
CA ASN A 223 -2.99 1.54 6.44
C ASN A 223 -3.08 2.79 5.53
N GLY A 224 -2.61 3.95 5.99
CA GLY A 224 -2.73 5.19 5.22
C GLY A 224 -4.17 5.59 4.90
N LEU A 225 -5.13 5.17 5.72
CA LEU A 225 -6.52 5.58 5.61
C LEU A 225 -6.65 7.05 6.08
N SER A 226 -7.60 7.78 5.51
CA SER A 226 -7.93 9.12 6.00
C SER A 226 -9.14 9.04 6.95
N SER A 227 -9.15 9.88 7.97
CA SER A 227 -10.29 10.01 8.89
C SER A 227 -11.61 10.38 8.21
N GLU A 228 -11.56 10.89 6.97
CA GLU A 228 -12.73 11.19 6.15
C GLU A 228 -13.19 9.99 5.30
N ASN A 229 -12.32 8.98 5.12
CA ASN A 229 -12.61 7.80 4.30
C ASN A 229 -11.98 6.55 4.92
N GLU A 230 -12.64 6.02 5.94
CA GLU A 230 -12.29 4.76 6.61
C GLU A 230 -12.99 3.55 5.99
N MET A 231 -13.49 3.67 4.75
CA MET A 231 -14.22 2.58 4.09
C MET A 231 -13.28 1.44 3.73
N LEU A 232 -13.56 0.26 4.25
CA LEU A 232 -12.89 -0.99 3.91
C LEU A 232 -13.74 -1.77 2.91
N TYR A 233 -13.08 -2.44 1.99
CA TYR A 233 -13.71 -3.29 0.99
C TYR A 233 -13.43 -4.77 1.27
N PRO A 234 -14.41 -5.65 1.14
CA PRO A 234 -14.18 -7.09 1.28
C PRO A 234 -13.09 -7.59 0.34
N PHE A 235 -12.34 -8.58 0.79
CA PHE A 235 -11.22 -9.21 0.07
C PHE A 235 -10.02 -8.28 -0.21
N THR A 236 -9.91 -7.20 0.53
CA THR A 236 -8.69 -6.38 0.59
C THR A 236 -7.90 -6.69 1.85
N ILE A 237 -6.65 -6.32 1.87
CA ILE A 237 -5.76 -6.57 3.01
C ILE A 237 -5.58 -5.30 3.84
N VAL A 238 -5.62 -5.46 5.15
CA VAL A 238 -5.24 -4.42 6.11
C VAL A 238 -4.20 -4.93 7.10
N LEU A 239 -3.34 -4.02 7.56
CA LEU A 239 -2.38 -4.26 8.62
C LEU A 239 -2.96 -3.84 9.98
N ILE A 240 -2.83 -4.70 10.96
CA ILE A 240 -3.28 -4.45 12.33
C ILE A 240 -2.05 -4.32 13.23
N PRO A 241 -1.79 -3.13 13.81
CA PRO A 241 -0.62 -2.88 14.65
C PRO A 241 -0.85 -3.42 16.06
N LEU A 242 -0.11 -4.47 16.44
CA LEU A 242 -0.21 -5.13 17.73
C LEU A 242 0.90 -4.66 18.69
N THR A 243 0.55 -4.42 19.96
CA THR A 243 1.50 -4.08 21.02
C THR A 243 2.02 -5.30 21.79
N SER A 244 1.36 -6.45 21.62
CA SER A 244 1.69 -7.74 22.21
C SER A 244 1.41 -8.87 21.23
N GLU A 245 1.93 -10.06 21.52
CA GLU A 245 1.61 -11.25 20.74
C GLU A 245 0.11 -11.55 20.74
N PRO A 246 -0.46 -11.88 19.56
CA PRO A 246 -1.86 -12.27 19.48
C PRO A 246 -2.09 -13.66 20.11
N ASN A 247 -3.31 -13.91 20.54
CA ASN A 247 -3.72 -15.21 21.05
C ASN A 247 -5.13 -15.56 20.54
N SER A 248 -5.57 -16.79 20.76
CA SER A 248 -6.82 -17.31 20.23
C SER A 248 -8.10 -16.58 20.70
N THR A 249 -8.01 -15.68 21.69
CA THR A 249 -9.18 -14.92 22.18
C THR A 249 -9.65 -13.88 21.21
N ILE A 250 -8.76 -13.38 20.33
CA ILE A 250 -9.10 -12.38 19.30
C ILE A 250 -9.68 -12.99 18.02
N THR A 251 -9.71 -14.31 17.92
CA THR A 251 -10.16 -15.01 16.70
C THR A 251 -11.61 -15.45 16.82
N LYS A 252 -12.36 -15.28 15.73
CA LYS A 252 -13.77 -15.66 15.63
C LYS A 252 -13.99 -16.81 14.64
N VAL A 253 -15.19 -17.39 14.65
CA VAL A 253 -15.67 -18.26 13.58
C VAL A 253 -16.53 -17.39 12.68
N GLN A 254 -16.13 -17.25 11.44
CA GLN A 254 -16.93 -16.55 10.45
C GLN A 254 -17.93 -17.55 9.84
N ASN A 255 -19.19 -17.32 10.08
CA ASN A 255 -20.25 -18.03 9.37
C ASN A 255 -20.27 -17.41 7.97
N GLY A 256 -19.73 -18.13 6.99
CA GLY A 256 -19.69 -17.71 5.58
C GLY A 256 -21.08 -17.68 4.96
N GLN A 257 -21.90 -16.77 5.41
CA GLN A 257 -23.14 -16.45 4.74
C GLN A 257 -22.93 -15.16 3.97
N PRO A 258 -22.93 -15.21 2.62
CA PRO A 258 -23.04 -13.98 1.86
C PRO A 258 -24.30 -13.25 2.37
N PRO A 259 -24.30 -11.92 2.50
CA PRO A 259 -25.48 -11.19 2.87
C PRO A 259 -26.58 -11.62 1.91
N SER A 260 -27.73 -12.06 2.45
CA SER A 260 -28.93 -12.31 1.64
C SER A 260 -29.14 -11.09 0.74
N PRO A 261 -29.45 -11.25 -0.55
CA PRO A 261 -29.63 -10.13 -1.45
C PRO A 261 -30.84 -9.31 -0.98
N THR A 262 -30.58 -8.39 -0.08
CA THR A 262 -31.57 -7.40 0.35
C THR A 262 -31.48 -6.26 -0.65
N THR A 263 -32.44 -6.25 -1.58
CA THR A 263 -32.79 -5.16 -2.48
C THR A 263 -31.64 -4.52 -3.27
N LEU A 264 -31.69 -4.74 -4.57
CA LEU A 264 -31.03 -3.95 -5.60
C LEU A 264 -31.03 -2.46 -5.25
N TYR A 265 -29.91 -1.98 -4.71
CA TYR A 265 -29.60 -0.58 -4.83
C TYR A 265 -29.31 -0.30 -6.30
N THR A 266 -30.27 0.24 -7.01
CA THR A 266 -30.01 0.93 -8.27
C THR A 266 -28.96 2.01 -7.96
N VAL A 267 -27.72 1.75 -8.32
CA VAL A 267 -26.67 2.75 -8.32
C VAL A 267 -27.10 3.83 -9.32
N ARG A 268 -27.76 4.85 -8.80
CA ARG A 268 -28.00 6.08 -9.55
C ARG A 268 -26.63 6.69 -9.81
N LYS A 269 -26.12 6.48 -11.02
CA LYS A 269 -24.86 7.04 -11.49
C LYS A 269 -24.96 8.57 -11.39
N ASP A 270 -24.43 9.11 -10.32
CA ASP A 270 -24.44 10.55 -10.07
C ASP A 270 -23.41 11.21 -11.00
N LYS A 271 -23.90 11.68 -12.16
CA LYS A 271 -23.10 12.37 -13.19
C LYS A 271 -22.52 13.71 -12.73
N THR A 272 -22.81 14.12 -11.50
CA THR A 272 -22.43 15.45 -10.99
C THR A 272 -20.98 15.53 -10.48
N LYS A 273 -20.37 14.44 -9.97
CA LYS A 273 -19.00 14.47 -9.45
C LYS A 273 -17.92 14.62 -10.54
N THR A 274 -18.17 14.09 -11.74
CA THR A 274 -17.20 14.17 -12.84
C THR A 274 -17.11 15.58 -13.44
N LYS A 275 -18.20 16.36 -13.44
CA LYS A 275 -18.16 17.77 -13.89
C LYS A 275 -17.38 18.66 -12.93
N ARG A 276 -17.52 18.44 -11.61
CA ARG A 276 -16.83 19.26 -10.59
C ARG A 276 -15.31 19.07 -10.61
N LYS A 277 -14.82 17.84 -10.79
CA LYS A 277 -13.36 17.57 -10.95
C LYS A 277 -12.79 18.20 -12.23
N ARG A 278 -13.52 18.13 -13.35
CA ARG A 278 -13.08 18.77 -14.61
C ARG A 278 -13.02 20.30 -14.54
N ILE A 279 -13.95 20.92 -13.81
CA ILE A 279 -13.96 22.37 -13.60
C ILE A 279 -12.80 22.81 -12.71
N ILE A 280 -12.47 22.07 -11.64
CA ILE A 280 -11.33 22.40 -10.76
C ILE A 280 -10.00 22.27 -11.50
N VAL A 281 -9.80 21.21 -12.29
CA VAL A 281 -8.57 21.03 -13.11
C VAL A 281 -8.45 22.11 -14.19
N ALA A 282 -9.57 22.54 -14.81
CA ALA A 282 -9.56 23.62 -15.80
C ALA A 282 -9.24 24.98 -15.17
N LEU A 283 -9.73 25.26 -13.95
CA LEU A 283 -9.46 26.52 -13.24
C LEU A 283 -8.02 26.62 -12.74
N THR A 284 -7.42 25.51 -12.27
CA THR A 284 -6.02 25.51 -11.82
C THR A 284 -5.04 25.65 -12.99
N SER A 285 -5.33 25.02 -14.13
CA SER A 285 -4.48 25.16 -15.33
C SER A 285 -4.51 26.57 -15.93
N SER A 286 -5.67 27.25 -15.90
CA SER A 286 -5.80 28.64 -16.41
C SER A 286 -5.08 29.65 -15.50
N ALA A 287 -5.13 29.48 -14.19
CA ALA A 287 -4.43 30.34 -13.24
C ALA A 287 -2.89 30.21 -13.36
N SER A 288 -2.38 29.01 -13.55
CA SER A 288 -0.95 28.75 -13.80
C SER A 288 -0.47 29.38 -15.10
N PHE A 289 -1.28 29.30 -16.15
CA PHE A 289 -0.95 29.90 -17.46
C PHE A 289 -0.92 31.43 -17.40
N LEU A 290 -1.87 32.05 -16.71
CA LEU A 290 -1.89 33.51 -16.53
C LEU A 290 -0.72 34.00 -15.71
N PHE A 291 -0.32 33.27 -14.66
CA PHE A 291 0.85 33.58 -13.85
C PHE A 291 2.14 33.51 -14.69
N PHE A 292 2.29 32.47 -15.51
CA PHE A 292 3.43 32.32 -16.42
C PHE A 292 3.52 33.47 -17.43
N LEU A 293 2.40 33.85 -18.03
CA LEU A 293 2.31 35.00 -18.97
C LEU A 293 2.73 36.32 -18.27
N PHE A 294 2.27 36.53 -17.03
CA PHE A 294 2.64 37.72 -16.27
C PHE A 294 4.14 37.80 -16.01
N VAL A 295 4.77 36.68 -15.62
CA VAL A 295 6.23 36.60 -15.40
C VAL A 295 6.99 36.89 -16.69
N VAL A 296 6.59 36.32 -17.83
CA VAL A 296 7.23 36.55 -19.12
C VAL A 296 7.12 38.02 -19.54
N LEU A 297 5.93 38.61 -19.43
CA LEU A 297 5.72 40.03 -19.75
C LEU A 297 6.55 40.97 -18.86
N SER A 298 6.66 40.66 -17.58
CA SER A 298 7.50 41.41 -16.63
C SER A 298 8.99 41.37 -17.02
N LEU A 299 9.48 40.18 -17.41
CA LEU A 299 10.86 40.03 -17.87
C LEU A 299 11.13 40.79 -19.18
N VAL A 300 10.20 40.78 -20.11
CA VAL A 300 10.30 41.55 -21.36
C VAL A 300 10.31 43.04 -21.07
N PHE A 301 9.45 43.52 -20.18
CA PHE A 301 9.39 44.92 -19.78
C PHE A 301 10.69 45.40 -19.12
N VAL A 302 11.26 44.61 -18.21
CA VAL A 302 12.54 44.90 -17.56
C VAL A 302 13.67 44.94 -18.59
N ARG A 303 13.71 44.02 -19.56
CA ARG A 303 14.69 44.03 -20.66
C ARG A 303 14.56 45.27 -21.54
N ARG A 304 13.33 45.66 -21.91
CA ARG A 304 13.09 46.88 -22.70
C ARG A 304 13.56 48.14 -21.96
N LYS A 305 13.24 48.27 -20.65
CA LYS A 305 13.74 49.39 -19.84
C LYS A 305 15.27 49.44 -19.78
N ARG A 306 15.93 48.30 -19.61
CA ARG A 306 17.41 48.26 -19.65
C ARG A 306 17.99 48.67 -20.97
N LEU A 307 17.40 48.29 -22.09
CA LEU A 307 17.81 48.73 -23.43
C LEU A 307 17.60 50.22 -23.59
N GLU A 308 16.48 50.81 -23.18
CA GLU A 308 16.25 52.25 -23.24
C GLU A 308 17.27 53.07 -22.44
N ILE A 309 17.64 52.58 -21.24
CA ILE A 309 18.67 53.22 -20.41
C ILE A 309 20.04 53.13 -21.08
N PHE A 310 20.35 52.00 -21.71
CA PHE A 310 21.62 51.83 -22.42
C PHE A 310 21.72 52.76 -23.65
N PHE A 311 20.67 52.88 -24.48
CA PHE A 311 20.64 53.81 -25.61
C PHE A 311 20.58 55.31 -25.21
N ARG A 312 20.02 55.66 -24.05
CA ARG A 312 20.07 57.00 -23.51
C ARG A 312 21.47 57.38 -23.02
N GLY A 313 22.21 56.41 -22.45
CA GLY A 313 23.62 56.60 -22.04
C GLY A 313 24.54 56.89 -23.23
N ASP A 314 24.35 56.18 -24.34
CA ASP A 314 25.16 56.33 -25.56
C ASP A 314 24.92 57.67 -26.25
N ARG A 315 23.68 58.19 -26.29
CA ARG A 315 23.40 59.54 -26.83
C ARG A 315 24.02 60.67 -26.01
N ARG A 316 24.14 60.53 -24.66
CA ARG A 316 24.82 61.51 -23.81
C ARG A 316 26.34 61.49 -23.96
N GLY A 317 26.93 60.34 -24.32
CA GLY A 317 28.36 60.24 -24.62
C GLY A 317 28.76 60.92 -25.92
N ARG A 318 27.92 60.84 -26.95
CA ARG A 318 28.21 61.45 -28.27
C ARG A 318 28.09 62.98 -28.31
N THR A 319 27.21 63.57 -27.46
CA THR A 319 27.06 65.02 -27.39
C THR A 319 28.18 65.72 -26.62
N LYS A 320 28.99 64.99 -25.85
CA LYS A 320 30.17 65.58 -25.18
C LYS A 320 31.44 65.61 -26.01
N GLN A 321 31.54 64.86 -27.09
CA GLN A 321 32.70 64.86 -28.00
C GLN A 321 32.65 65.94 -29.08
N VAL A 322 31.51 66.60 -29.27
CA VAL A 322 31.35 67.64 -30.35
C VAL A 322 31.59 69.05 -29.80
N PHE A 323 31.91 69.27 -28.52
CA PHE A 323 32.17 70.58 -27.88
C PHE A 323 33.60 70.73 -27.36
N SER A 324 34.59 69.94 -27.87
CA SER A 324 36.01 70.15 -27.58
C SER A 324 36.84 70.06 -28.86
N GLU A 325 36.61 70.94 -29.82
CA GLU A 325 37.56 71.42 -30.86
C GLU A 325 37.45 72.93 -30.94
#